data_9ae30545254cbc1ec4b9b5e96613c7ea
#
_entry.id   9ae30545254cbc1ec4b9b5e96613c7ea
#
_cell.length_a   1.000
_cell.length_b   1.000
_cell.length_c   1.000
_cell.angle_alpha   90.00
_cell.angle_beta   90.00
_cell.angle_gamma   90.00
#
_symmetry.space_group_name_H-M   'P 1'
#
loop_
_entity.id
_entity.type
_entity.pdbx_description
1 polymer ?
#
loop_
_entity_poly.entity_id
_entity_poly.type
_entity_poly.pdbx_seq_one_letter_code
_entity_poly.pdbx_strand_id
1 'polypeptide(L)'
;SQNYTGNPVICLGHHAVPNGTMVKTLTDEQIEVVAAQELVESQHLPELCPSPLRLVDGQTCDIVNGALGSPGCDHLNGAEWDVFIERPTAVDTCYPFDVPDYQSLRSILANNGKFEFIAEEFQWSTVKQNGKSGACKRANVNDFFNRLNWLTKSDGNAYPLQNLTKINNGDYARLYIWGVHHPSTDTEQTNLYKNNPGRVTVSTKTSQTSVVPNIGSRPWVRGQSGRISFYWTIVEPGDLIVFNTIGNLIAPRGHYKLNSQKKSTILNTAVPIGSCVSKCHTDRGSITTTKPFQNISRISIGDCPKYVKQGSLKLATGMRNIPEKATRGLFGAIAGFIENGWQGLIDGWYGFRHQNAEGTGTAADLKSTQAAIDQINGKLNRLIEKTNEKYHQIEKEFEQVEGRIQDLEKYVEDTKIDLWSYNAELLVALENQHTIDVTDSEMNKLFERVRRQLRENAEDKGNGCFEIFHQCDNNCIESIRNGTYDHDIYRDEAINNRFQIQGVKLTQGYKDIILWISFSISCFLLVALLLAFILWACQNGNIRCQICI
;
A
#
# COMPACT_ATOMS: atom_id res chain seq x y z
N SER A 1 10.43 48.74 26.48
CA SER A 1 9.04 48.41 26.18
C SER A 1 8.33 49.65 25.67
N GLN A 2 8.08 49.71 24.39
CA GLN A 2 7.26 50.78 23.82
C GLN A 2 5.78 50.48 24.14
N ASN A 3 5.15 51.42 24.85
CA ASN A 3 3.72 51.33 25.09
C ASN A 3 2.98 51.52 23.74
N TYR A 4 2.31 50.50 23.29
CA TYR A 4 1.44 50.58 22.10
C TYR A 4 0.21 51.45 22.43
N THR A 5 0.04 52.50 21.63
CA THR A 5 -1.02 53.51 21.87
C THR A 5 -2.22 53.36 20.96
N GLY A 6 -2.19 52.41 20.02
CA GLY A 6 -3.31 52.12 19.12
C GLY A 6 -4.35 51.19 19.73
N ASN A 7 -5.39 50.89 18.97
CA ASN A 7 -6.36 49.89 19.36
C ASN A 7 -5.72 48.51 19.46
N PRO A 8 -6.12 47.65 20.41
CA PRO A 8 -5.67 46.30 20.48
C PRO A 8 -5.95 45.52 19.20
N VAL A 9 -5.05 44.63 18.80
CA VAL A 9 -5.19 43.80 17.63
C VAL A 9 -4.98 42.34 18.04
N ILE A 10 -5.86 41.48 17.59
CA ILE A 10 -5.72 40.03 17.72
C ILE A 10 -5.68 39.40 16.33
N CYS A 11 -4.65 38.61 16.08
CA CYS A 11 -4.44 37.92 14.82
C CYS A 11 -4.53 36.43 15.02
N LEU A 12 -5.05 35.74 14.01
CA LEU A 12 -5.09 34.28 13.97
C LEU A 12 -4.12 33.80 12.90
N GLY A 13 -3.49 32.70 13.15
CA GLY A 13 -2.54 32.14 12.22
C GLY A 13 -2.24 30.67 12.50
N HIS A 14 -1.44 30.12 11.62
CA HIS A 14 -0.96 28.74 11.70
C HIS A 14 0.56 28.71 11.74
N HIS A 15 1.12 27.60 12.20
CA HIS A 15 2.57 27.45 12.28
C HIS A 15 3.17 27.35 10.87
N ALA A 16 4.46 27.63 10.77
CA ALA A 16 5.26 27.43 9.59
C ALA A 16 6.64 26.92 9.99
N VAL A 17 7.35 26.30 9.07
CA VAL A 17 8.73 25.86 9.26
C VAL A 17 9.63 26.52 8.22
N PRO A 18 10.94 26.70 8.50
CA PRO A 18 11.84 27.33 7.55
C PRO A 18 11.95 26.57 6.24
N ASN A 19 11.98 25.25 6.31
CA ASN A 19 12.07 24.36 5.14
C ASN A 19 10.99 23.29 5.25
N GLY A 20 10.00 23.35 4.37
CA GLY A 20 8.97 22.35 4.26
C GLY A 20 9.33 21.24 3.30
N THR A 21 8.39 20.36 3.06
CA THR A 21 8.52 19.25 2.12
C THR A 21 7.56 19.44 0.97
N MET A 22 8.07 19.21 -0.25
CA MET A 22 7.23 19.30 -1.45
C MET A 22 6.39 18.05 -1.63
N VAL A 23 5.11 18.22 -1.87
CA VAL A 23 4.16 17.14 -2.16
C VAL A 23 3.35 17.47 -3.40
N LYS A 24 2.73 16.45 -3.99
CA LYS A 24 1.81 16.62 -5.13
C LYS A 24 0.37 16.62 -4.63
N THR A 25 -0.45 17.47 -5.25
CA THR A 25 -1.90 17.50 -5.05
C THR A 25 -2.63 17.36 -6.39
N LEU A 26 -3.93 17.32 -6.38
CA LEU A 26 -4.74 17.27 -7.62
C LEU A 26 -4.57 18.51 -8.49
N THR A 27 -4.41 19.67 -7.87
CA THR A 27 -4.36 20.95 -8.58
C THR A 27 -2.96 21.47 -8.79
N ASP A 28 -2.02 21.06 -7.94
CA ASP A 28 -0.63 21.52 -7.96
C ASP A 28 0.33 20.35 -8.12
N GLU A 29 1.26 20.47 -9.05
CA GLU A 29 2.30 19.46 -9.22
C GLU A 29 3.26 19.41 -8.04
N GLN A 30 3.56 20.57 -7.46
CA GLN A 30 4.35 20.66 -6.24
C GLN A 30 3.84 21.78 -5.35
N ILE A 31 3.58 21.46 -4.10
CA ILE A 31 3.23 22.41 -3.05
C ILE A 31 4.02 22.08 -1.80
N GLU A 32 4.50 23.10 -1.11
CA GLU A 32 5.24 22.92 0.11
C GLU A 32 4.31 22.74 1.31
N VAL A 33 4.54 21.70 2.09
CA VAL A 33 3.83 21.44 3.35
C VAL A 33 4.81 21.41 4.52
N VAL A 34 4.29 21.61 5.72
CA VAL A 34 5.10 21.62 6.95
C VAL A 34 5.78 20.28 7.19
N ALA A 35 5.07 19.20 6.96
CA ALA A 35 5.58 17.84 7.15
C ALA A 35 4.93 16.89 6.17
N ALA A 36 5.67 15.88 5.78
CA ALA A 36 5.18 14.79 4.94
C ALA A 36 5.85 13.49 5.33
N GLN A 37 5.17 12.37 5.06
CA GLN A 37 5.68 11.04 5.29
C GLN A 37 5.89 10.33 3.95
N GLU A 38 7.07 9.74 3.78
CA GLU A 38 7.35 8.90 2.62
C GLU A 38 6.58 7.59 2.72
N LEU A 39 5.86 7.21 1.68
CA LEU A 39 5.08 5.98 1.63
C LEU A 39 5.77 4.85 0.86
N VAL A 40 6.84 5.12 0.15
CA VAL A 40 7.57 4.15 -0.66
C VAL A 40 8.86 3.75 0.03
N GLU A 41 8.98 2.46 0.36
CA GLU A 41 10.23 1.92 0.88
C GLU A 41 11.21 1.68 -0.26
N SER A 42 12.39 2.29 -0.17
CA SER A 42 13.45 2.16 -1.18
C SER A 42 14.68 1.43 -0.67
N GLN A 43 14.72 1.09 0.61
CA GLN A 43 15.86 0.43 1.23
C GLN A 43 15.56 -1.01 1.58
N HIS A 44 16.47 -1.88 1.26
CA HIS A 44 16.45 -3.29 1.65
C HIS A 44 17.63 -3.60 2.55
N LEU A 45 17.46 -4.65 3.35
CA LEU A 45 18.48 -5.12 4.29
C LEU A 45 19.01 -6.46 3.80
N PRO A 46 20.21 -6.53 3.24
CA PRO A 46 20.72 -7.78 2.64
C PRO A 46 21.01 -8.88 3.65
N GLU A 47 21.20 -8.58 4.95
CA GLU A 47 21.68 -9.54 5.94
C GLU A 47 20.82 -9.71 7.19
N LEU A 48 19.79 -8.87 7.41
CA LEU A 48 18.96 -8.89 8.61
C LEU A 48 17.62 -9.58 8.37
N CYS A 49 17.30 -10.58 9.18
CA CYS A 49 16.03 -11.27 9.18
C CYS A 49 15.31 -11.07 10.52
N PRO A 50 14.55 -9.97 10.69
CA PRO A 50 13.86 -9.72 11.96
C PRO A 50 12.73 -10.71 12.26
N SER A 51 12.17 -11.35 11.25
CA SER A 51 11.10 -12.35 11.40
C SER A 51 11.29 -13.45 10.35
N PRO A 52 12.15 -14.45 10.62
CA PRO A 52 12.49 -15.44 9.62
C PRO A 52 11.31 -16.34 9.29
N LEU A 53 11.15 -16.64 8.00
CA LEU A 53 10.29 -17.70 7.53
C LEU A 53 11.03 -19.03 7.59
N ARG A 54 10.31 -20.14 7.80
CA ARG A 54 10.90 -21.47 7.77
C ARG A 54 11.22 -21.84 6.34
N LEU A 55 12.49 -22.09 6.07
CA LEU A 55 13.00 -22.52 4.77
C LEU A 55 13.23 -24.02 4.78
N VAL A 56 12.78 -24.67 3.72
CA VAL A 56 13.18 -26.03 3.41
C VAL A 56 13.86 -26.02 2.05
N ASP A 57 15.12 -26.45 2.02
CA ASP A 57 15.91 -26.56 0.80
C ASP A 57 15.71 -27.95 0.19
N GLY A 58 15.12 -28.01 -1.00
CA GLY A 58 14.97 -29.25 -1.73
C GLY A 58 16.31 -29.85 -2.20
N GLN A 59 17.38 -29.04 -2.20
CA GLN A 59 18.69 -29.42 -2.73
C GLN A 59 18.58 -29.92 -4.17
N THR A 60 18.78 -31.21 -4.40
CA THR A 60 18.65 -31.82 -5.73
C THR A 60 17.22 -32.29 -6.04
N CYS A 61 16.30 -32.12 -5.12
CA CYS A 61 14.91 -32.55 -5.25
C CYS A 61 13.96 -31.37 -5.46
N ASP A 62 13.03 -31.49 -6.39
CA ASP A 62 11.87 -30.62 -6.46
C ASP A 62 10.79 -31.09 -5.47
N ILE A 63 9.70 -30.34 -5.35
CA ILE A 63 8.65 -30.67 -4.38
C ILE A 63 7.91 -31.96 -4.76
N VAL A 64 7.76 -32.24 -6.04
CA VAL A 64 7.09 -33.47 -6.52
C VAL A 64 7.95 -34.69 -6.26
N ASN A 65 9.26 -34.65 -6.54
CA ASN A 65 10.20 -35.73 -6.19
C ASN A 65 10.25 -35.94 -4.68
N GLY A 66 10.19 -34.89 -3.90
CA GLY A 66 10.09 -34.99 -2.44
C GLY A 66 8.83 -35.71 -1.98
N ALA A 67 7.70 -35.43 -2.59
CA ALA A 67 6.43 -36.08 -2.30
C ALA A 67 6.41 -37.56 -2.72
N LEU A 68 7.06 -37.88 -3.84
CA LEU A 68 7.17 -39.28 -4.31
C LEU A 68 8.18 -40.11 -3.53
N GLY A 69 9.08 -39.45 -2.82
CA GLY A 69 10.13 -40.13 -2.08
C GLY A 69 11.25 -40.68 -2.97
N SER A 70 11.68 -39.88 -3.96
CA SER A 70 12.81 -40.21 -4.80
C SER A 70 14.11 -40.39 -3.99
N PRO A 71 15.08 -41.17 -4.46
CA PRO A 71 16.39 -41.24 -3.82
C PRO A 71 17.05 -39.86 -3.71
N GLY A 72 17.64 -39.57 -2.57
CA GLY A 72 18.23 -38.27 -2.28
C GLY A 72 17.27 -37.22 -1.73
N CYS A 73 15.99 -37.60 -1.54
CA CYS A 73 14.96 -36.70 -0.99
C CYS A 73 14.58 -37.04 0.46
N ASP A 74 15.31 -37.89 1.13
CA ASP A 74 14.97 -38.36 2.49
C ASP A 74 15.03 -37.25 3.54
N HIS A 75 15.81 -36.19 3.30
CA HIS A 75 15.88 -35.04 4.16
C HIS A 75 14.57 -34.23 4.18
N LEU A 76 13.68 -34.43 3.22
CA LEU A 76 12.37 -33.78 3.14
C LEU A 76 11.27 -34.53 3.92
N ASN A 77 11.57 -35.71 4.47
CA ASN A 77 10.60 -36.47 5.24
C ASN A 77 10.14 -35.70 6.48
N GLY A 78 8.86 -35.45 6.60
CA GLY A 78 8.28 -34.70 7.72
C GLY A 78 8.61 -33.21 7.72
N ALA A 79 9.19 -32.69 6.65
CA ALA A 79 9.56 -31.29 6.54
C ALA A 79 8.31 -30.39 6.58
N GLU A 80 8.46 -29.27 7.26
CA GLU A 80 7.44 -28.23 7.32
C GLU A 80 8.08 -26.92 6.92
N TRP A 81 7.40 -26.15 6.05
CA TRP A 81 7.97 -24.94 5.48
C TRP A 81 6.95 -23.83 5.34
N ASP A 82 7.45 -22.60 5.37
CA ASP A 82 6.78 -21.42 4.85
C ASP A 82 7.24 -21.15 3.41
N VAL A 83 8.49 -21.45 3.10
CA VAL A 83 9.07 -21.35 1.76
C VAL A 83 9.83 -22.63 1.44
N PHE A 84 9.48 -23.27 0.32
CA PHE A 84 10.20 -24.41 -0.24
C PHE A 84 11.13 -23.91 -1.34
N ILE A 85 12.42 -24.22 -1.25
CA ILE A 85 13.41 -23.81 -2.25
C ILE A 85 13.60 -24.95 -3.24
N GLU A 86 13.16 -24.74 -4.47
CA GLU A 86 13.50 -25.59 -5.62
C GLU A 86 14.67 -24.99 -6.35
N ARG A 87 15.81 -25.66 -6.31
CA ARG A 87 17.00 -25.17 -7.01
C ARG A 87 16.94 -25.49 -8.50
N PRO A 88 17.53 -24.64 -9.37
CA PRO A 88 17.60 -24.93 -10.80
C PRO A 88 18.36 -26.24 -11.13
N THR A 89 19.19 -26.71 -10.20
CA THR A 89 19.98 -27.96 -10.33
C THR A 89 19.18 -29.20 -9.95
N ALA A 90 17.92 -29.07 -9.52
CA ALA A 90 17.10 -30.22 -9.20
C ALA A 90 16.84 -31.07 -10.44
N VAL A 91 17.10 -32.37 -10.32
CA VAL A 91 16.96 -33.34 -11.40
C VAL A 91 16.22 -34.58 -10.92
N ASP A 92 15.52 -35.24 -11.84
CA ASP A 92 14.94 -36.56 -11.57
C ASP A 92 16.01 -37.62 -11.45
N THR A 93 15.96 -38.43 -10.40
CA THR A 93 16.96 -39.44 -10.09
C THR A 93 16.42 -40.87 -10.02
N CYS A 94 15.12 -41.01 -10.25
CA CYS A 94 14.45 -42.30 -10.19
C CYS A 94 13.88 -42.70 -11.55
N TYR A 95 12.93 -43.61 -11.58
CA TYR A 95 12.31 -44.07 -12.80
C TYR A 95 11.70 -42.85 -13.56
N PRO A 96 11.92 -42.74 -14.89
CA PRO A 96 11.43 -41.59 -15.65
C PRO A 96 9.91 -41.54 -15.61
N PHE A 97 9.39 -40.35 -15.33
CA PHE A 97 7.97 -40.14 -15.12
C PHE A 97 7.51 -38.81 -15.71
N ASP A 98 6.20 -38.69 -15.89
CA ASP A 98 5.51 -37.45 -16.16
C ASP A 98 4.32 -37.29 -15.20
N VAL A 99 3.86 -36.09 -15.02
CA VAL A 99 2.69 -35.77 -14.19
C VAL A 99 1.75 -34.91 -15.03
N PRO A 100 0.63 -35.46 -15.53
CA PRO A 100 -0.42 -34.61 -16.09
C PRO A 100 -0.87 -33.58 -15.07
N ASP A 101 -0.96 -32.32 -15.48
CA ASP A 101 -1.19 -31.20 -14.58
C ASP A 101 -0.15 -31.06 -13.46
N TYR A 102 1.13 -31.15 -13.84
CA TYR A 102 2.25 -31.03 -12.91
C TYR A 102 2.16 -29.77 -12.03
N GLN A 103 1.79 -28.63 -12.61
CA GLN A 103 1.70 -27.37 -11.87
C GLN A 103 0.59 -27.40 -10.81
N SER A 104 -0.52 -28.10 -11.07
CA SER A 104 -1.60 -28.26 -10.08
C SER A 104 -1.14 -29.08 -8.88
N LEU A 105 -0.46 -30.19 -9.11
CA LEU A 105 0.09 -31.01 -8.01
C LEU A 105 1.15 -30.24 -7.22
N ARG A 106 2.04 -29.56 -7.94
CA ARG A 106 3.07 -28.70 -7.33
C ARG A 106 2.44 -27.64 -6.44
N SER A 107 1.39 -26.99 -6.89
CA SER A 107 0.66 -25.97 -6.12
C SER A 107 -0.02 -26.55 -4.88
N ILE A 108 -0.64 -27.71 -4.99
CA ILE A 108 -1.27 -28.39 -3.85
C ILE A 108 -0.24 -28.71 -2.76
N LEU A 109 0.90 -29.26 -3.15
CA LEU A 109 1.98 -29.62 -2.23
C LEU A 109 2.60 -28.37 -1.61
N ALA A 110 2.85 -27.33 -2.41
CA ALA A 110 3.41 -26.07 -1.94
C ALA A 110 2.50 -25.41 -0.90
N ASN A 111 1.20 -25.31 -1.20
CA ASN A 111 0.22 -24.69 -0.32
C ASN A 111 -0.02 -25.49 0.96
N ASN A 112 0.19 -26.79 0.93
CA ASN A 112 0.08 -27.62 2.12
C ASN A 112 1.15 -27.27 3.17
N GLY A 113 2.36 -26.94 2.75
CA GLY A 113 3.42 -26.47 3.62
C GLY A 113 4.02 -27.52 4.54
N LYS A 114 3.69 -28.79 4.34
CA LYS A 114 4.20 -29.90 5.15
C LYS A 114 4.13 -31.21 4.41
N PHE A 115 5.18 -32.03 4.54
CA PHE A 115 5.15 -33.43 4.13
C PHE A 115 4.83 -34.32 5.32
N GLU A 116 3.57 -34.40 5.69
CA GLU A 116 3.08 -35.33 6.71
C GLU A 116 2.50 -36.55 6.02
N PHE A 117 3.36 -37.56 5.80
CA PHE A 117 2.96 -38.82 5.21
C PHE A 117 2.50 -39.80 6.28
N ILE A 118 1.30 -40.32 6.10
CA ILE A 118 0.72 -41.32 6.99
C ILE A 118 0.61 -42.61 6.21
N ALA A 119 1.42 -43.59 6.59
CA ALA A 119 1.43 -44.90 5.96
C ALA A 119 0.14 -45.66 6.32
N GLU A 120 -0.41 -46.33 5.34
CA GLU A 120 -1.60 -47.15 5.50
C GLU A 120 -1.30 -48.57 5.04
N GLU A 121 -1.97 -49.55 5.65
CA GLU A 121 -1.89 -50.94 5.18
C GLU A 121 -2.92 -51.13 4.05
N PHE A 122 -2.39 -51.55 2.90
CA PHE A 122 -3.16 -51.94 1.74
C PHE A 122 -3.04 -53.43 1.54
N GLN A 123 -4.12 -54.16 1.47
CA GLN A 123 -4.13 -55.59 1.28
C GLN A 123 -4.36 -55.95 -0.18
N TRP A 124 -3.25 -55.94 -0.95
CA TRP A 124 -3.27 -56.36 -2.34
C TRP A 124 -3.26 -57.88 -2.43
N SER A 125 -4.18 -58.46 -3.24
CA SER A 125 -4.38 -59.90 -3.33
C SER A 125 -3.46 -60.53 -4.35
N THR A 126 -2.61 -61.47 -3.92
CA THR A 126 -1.85 -62.38 -4.77
C THR A 126 -0.97 -61.68 -5.84
N VAL A 127 -0.41 -60.55 -5.51
CA VAL A 127 0.50 -59.80 -6.35
C VAL A 127 1.84 -59.63 -5.68
N LYS A 128 2.91 -59.53 -6.48
CA LYS A 128 4.22 -59.18 -5.98
C LYS A 128 4.29 -57.70 -5.73
N GLN A 129 4.71 -57.33 -4.54
CA GLN A 129 4.83 -55.93 -4.12
C GLN A 129 6.30 -55.48 -4.14
N ASN A 130 6.54 -54.17 -3.98
CA ASN A 130 7.87 -53.60 -3.85
C ASN A 130 8.78 -53.83 -5.06
N GLY A 131 8.22 -53.65 -6.25
CA GLY A 131 9.02 -53.67 -7.48
C GLY A 131 10.11 -52.62 -7.46
N LYS A 132 11.25 -52.92 -8.04
CA LYS A 132 12.43 -52.05 -8.07
C LYS A 132 12.94 -51.91 -9.51
N SER A 133 13.67 -50.84 -9.75
CA SER A 133 14.27 -50.57 -11.06
C SER A 133 15.73 -50.16 -10.95
N GLY A 134 16.52 -50.53 -11.94
CA GLY A 134 17.90 -50.06 -12.07
C GLY A 134 18.02 -48.58 -12.45
N ALA A 135 16.93 -47.97 -12.92
CA ALA A 135 16.86 -46.52 -13.16
C ALA A 135 16.76 -45.70 -11.88
N CYS A 136 16.39 -46.34 -10.76
CA CYS A 136 16.20 -45.71 -9.47
C CYS A 136 17.12 -46.40 -8.46
N LYS A 137 18.22 -45.74 -8.13
CA LYS A 137 19.21 -46.31 -7.22
C LYS A 137 19.33 -45.50 -5.94
N ARG A 138 19.22 -46.21 -4.81
CA ARG A 138 19.45 -45.64 -3.48
C ARG A 138 20.67 -46.37 -2.88
N ALA A 139 21.74 -45.62 -2.63
CA ALA A 139 23.00 -46.17 -2.16
C ALA A 139 23.55 -47.29 -3.07
N ASN A 140 23.52 -47.12 -4.40
CA ASN A 140 23.96 -48.04 -5.44
C ASN A 140 23.18 -49.36 -5.51
N VAL A 141 22.05 -49.47 -4.85
CA VAL A 141 21.15 -50.61 -4.89
C VAL A 141 19.88 -50.22 -5.64
N ASN A 142 19.35 -51.11 -6.47
CA ASN A 142 18.10 -50.92 -7.15
C ASN A 142 17.00 -50.64 -6.11
N ASP A 143 16.23 -49.59 -6.34
CA ASP A 143 15.14 -49.14 -5.47
C ASP A 143 14.01 -48.55 -6.29
N PHE A 144 13.07 -47.91 -5.62
CA PHE A 144 11.94 -47.23 -6.23
C PHE A 144 11.52 -46.03 -5.36
N PHE A 145 10.52 -45.30 -5.78
CA PHE A 145 9.96 -44.23 -4.96
C PHE A 145 9.48 -44.81 -3.62
N ASN A 146 9.96 -44.29 -2.51
CA ASN A 146 9.66 -44.92 -1.21
C ASN A 146 8.26 -44.68 -0.69
N ARG A 147 7.52 -43.75 -1.30
CA ARG A 147 6.11 -43.50 -1.00
C ARG A 147 5.13 -44.28 -1.88
N LEU A 148 5.67 -45.09 -2.79
CA LEU A 148 4.90 -45.85 -3.78
C LEU A 148 5.27 -47.30 -3.74
N ASN A 149 4.33 -48.14 -4.16
CA ASN A 149 4.46 -49.58 -4.21
C ASN A 149 4.21 -50.08 -5.64
N TRP A 150 5.22 -50.63 -6.27
CA TRP A 150 5.06 -51.17 -7.62
C TRP A 150 4.54 -52.61 -7.54
N LEU A 151 3.30 -52.79 -7.99
CA LEU A 151 2.62 -54.07 -8.00
C LEU A 151 2.86 -54.78 -9.33
N THR A 152 3.34 -56.01 -9.30
CA THR A 152 3.55 -56.87 -10.46
C THR A 152 2.92 -58.22 -10.22
N LYS A 153 2.76 -59.03 -11.29
CA LYS A 153 2.26 -60.39 -11.12
C LYS A 153 3.21 -61.22 -10.30
N SER A 154 2.70 -62.13 -9.50
CA SER A 154 3.50 -63.18 -8.84
C SER A 154 4.03 -64.19 -9.86
N ASP A 155 5.21 -64.74 -9.60
CA ASP A 155 5.82 -65.69 -10.50
C ASP A 155 4.91 -66.87 -10.84
N GLY A 156 4.66 -67.08 -12.14
CA GLY A 156 3.83 -68.15 -12.62
C GLY A 156 2.31 -67.94 -12.48
N ASN A 157 1.85 -66.83 -11.91
CA ASN A 157 0.45 -66.54 -11.67
C ASN A 157 -0.06 -65.38 -12.54
N ALA A 158 -1.37 -65.34 -12.82
CA ALA A 158 -2.01 -64.19 -13.44
C ALA A 158 -2.11 -63.02 -12.44
N TYR A 159 -2.16 -61.80 -12.95
CA TYR A 159 -2.46 -60.62 -12.14
C TYR A 159 -3.96 -60.57 -11.88
N PRO A 160 -4.42 -60.84 -10.66
CA PRO A 160 -5.84 -60.84 -10.36
C PRO A 160 -6.41 -59.40 -10.28
N LEU A 161 -7.72 -59.27 -10.51
CA LEU A 161 -8.39 -58.00 -10.30
C LEU A 161 -8.22 -57.53 -8.87
N GLN A 162 -7.74 -56.34 -8.71
CA GLN A 162 -7.66 -55.66 -7.42
C GLN A 162 -8.83 -54.69 -7.28
N ASN A 163 -9.53 -54.74 -6.17
CA ASN A 163 -10.64 -53.82 -5.88
C ASN A 163 -10.56 -53.47 -4.37
N LEU A 164 -9.76 -52.47 -4.07
CA LEU A 164 -9.44 -52.11 -2.71
C LEU A 164 -10.00 -50.76 -2.36
N THR A 165 -10.68 -50.68 -1.22
CA THR A 165 -11.34 -49.48 -0.73
C THR A 165 -10.68 -49.00 0.55
N LYS A 166 -10.43 -47.70 0.64
CA LYS A 166 -10.03 -47.02 1.87
C LYS A 166 -11.00 -45.90 2.18
N ILE A 167 -11.55 -45.92 3.39
CA ILE A 167 -12.54 -44.93 3.86
C ILE A 167 -11.83 -43.87 4.69
N ASN A 168 -12.11 -42.61 4.41
CA ASN A 168 -11.60 -41.50 5.19
C ASN A 168 -12.57 -41.19 6.34
N ASN A 169 -12.33 -41.82 7.49
CA ASN A 169 -13.08 -41.55 8.74
C ASN A 169 -12.47 -40.42 9.56
N GLY A 170 -11.40 -39.82 9.09
CA GLY A 170 -10.71 -38.73 9.76
C GLY A 170 -11.42 -37.39 9.58
N ASP A 171 -10.86 -36.37 10.20
CA ASP A 171 -11.34 -34.99 10.19
C ASP A 171 -10.58 -34.08 9.20
N TYR A 172 -9.69 -34.65 8.39
CA TYR A 172 -8.90 -33.92 7.41
C TYR A 172 -8.94 -34.59 6.03
N ALA A 173 -8.69 -33.79 4.97
CA ALA A 173 -8.59 -34.29 3.62
C ALA A 173 -7.28 -35.05 3.41
N ARG A 174 -7.33 -36.14 2.63
CA ARG A 174 -6.19 -37.00 2.32
C ARG A 174 -5.80 -36.84 0.86
N LEU A 175 -4.51 -36.70 0.60
CA LEU A 175 -3.95 -36.70 -0.75
C LEU A 175 -3.27 -38.03 -1.02
N TYR A 176 -3.84 -38.79 -1.95
CA TYR A 176 -3.23 -40.01 -2.45
C TYR A 176 -2.55 -39.74 -3.78
N ILE A 177 -1.25 -40.04 -3.88
CA ILE A 177 -0.50 -39.95 -5.12
C ILE A 177 -0.26 -41.38 -5.61
N TRP A 178 -0.76 -41.66 -6.79
CA TRP A 178 -0.65 -42.97 -7.42
C TRP A 178 -0.20 -42.82 -8.86
N GLY A 179 0.17 -43.91 -9.49
CA GLY A 179 0.67 -43.84 -10.86
C GLY A 179 0.22 -45.01 -11.73
N VAL A 180 0.47 -44.87 -13.02
CA VAL A 180 0.25 -45.91 -14.03
C VAL A 180 1.55 -46.10 -14.78
N HIS A 181 2.03 -47.34 -14.81
CA HIS A 181 3.23 -47.71 -15.56
C HIS A 181 2.87 -47.93 -17.03
N HIS A 182 3.66 -47.32 -17.92
CA HIS A 182 3.56 -47.48 -19.37
C HIS A 182 4.78 -48.25 -19.85
N PRO A 183 4.68 -49.56 -20.09
CA PRO A 183 5.77 -50.36 -20.59
C PRO A 183 6.24 -49.95 -21.99
N SER A 184 7.49 -50.23 -22.31
CA SER A 184 8.04 -49.91 -23.63
C SER A 184 7.63 -50.91 -24.73
N THR A 185 7.30 -52.15 -24.34
CA THR A 185 6.92 -53.22 -25.26
C THR A 185 5.78 -54.06 -24.72
N ASP A 186 5.05 -54.76 -25.60
CA ASP A 186 4.04 -55.74 -25.21
C ASP A 186 4.63 -56.90 -24.40
N THR A 187 5.87 -57.29 -24.68
CA THR A 187 6.56 -58.31 -23.91
C THR A 187 6.78 -57.89 -22.46
N GLU A 188 7.18 -56.64 -22.23
CA GLU A 188 7.31 -56.09 -20.87
C GLU A 188 5.97 -56.04 -20.14
N GLN A 189 4.90 -55.64 -20.83
CA GLN A 189 3.53 -55.65 -20.29
C GLN A 189 3.14 -57.06 -19.84
N THR A 190 3.36 -58.04 -20.68
CA THR A 190 3.05 -59.45 -20.38
C THR A 190 3.89 -59.99 -19.23
N ASN A 191 5.19 -59.67 -19.20
CA ASN A 191 6.10 -60.14 -18.16
C ASN A 191 5.80 -59.53 -16.79
N LEU A 192 5.34 -58.28 -16.75
CA LEU A 192 5.06 -57.61 -15.48
C LEU A 192 3.63 -57.84 -15.00
N TYR A 193 2.64 -57.86 -15.90
CA TYR A 193 1.23 -57.85 -15.51
C TYR A 193 0.37 -58.92 -16.13
N LYS A 194 0.83 -59.59 -17.17
CA LYS A 194 0.14 -60.58 -17.98
C LYS A 194 -1.05 -60.02 -18.76
N ASN A 195 -1.88 -59.22 -18.15
CA ASN A 195 -3.03 -58.59 -18.83
C ASN A 195 -2.58 -57.52 -19.82
N ASN A 196 -3.09 -57.59 -21.04
CA ASN A 196 -2.82 -56.60 -22.08
C ASN A 196 -4.13 -56.32 -22.85
N PRO A 197 -4.71 -55.13 -22.77
CA PRO A 197 -4.24 -53.98 -22.02
C PRO A 197 -4.45 -54.09 -20.51
N GLY A 198 -3.61 -53.38 -19.76
CA GLY A 198 -3.86 -53.10 -18.35
C GLY A 198 -4.89 -51.98 -18.18
N ARG A 199 -5.32 -51.76 -16.97
CA ARG A 199 -6.26 -50.69 -16.64
C ARG A 199 -6.13 -50.34 -15.16
N VAL A 200 -6.20 -49.06 -14.87
CA VAL A 200 -6.30 -48.53 -13.51
C VAL A 200 -7.49 -47.61 -13.44
N THR A 201 -8.39 -47.87 -12.51
CA THR A 201 -9.53 -47.02 -12.22
C THR A 201 -9.49 -46.64 -10.75
N VAL A 202 -9.45 -45.34 -10.49
CA VAL A 202 -9.48 -44.79 -9.13
C VAL A 202 -10.73 -43.93 -9.02
N SER A 203 -11.54 -44.22 -8.02
CA SER A 203 -12.82 -43.53 -7.83
C SER A 203 -13.02 -43.10 -6.38
N THR A 204 -13.75 -42.00 -6.25
CA THR A 204 -14.35 -41.54 -5.00
C THR A 204 -15.85 -41.53 -5.16
N LYS A 205 -16.61 -41.07 -4.15
CA LYS A 205 -18.07 -40.93 -4.27
C LYS A 205 -18.51 -40.00 -5.38
N THR A 206 -17.65 -38.98 -5.72
CA THR A 206 -17.99 -37.89 -6.63
C THR A 206 -17.22 -37.91 -7.93
N SER A 207 -16.12 -38.66 -8.02
CA SER A 207 -15.25 -38.67 -9.20
C SER A 207 -14.75 -40.06 -9.54
N GLN A 208 -14.45 -40.27 -10.80
CA GLN A 208 -13.85 -41.52 -11.30
C GLN A 208 -12.82 -41.17 -12.36
N THR A 209 -11.62 -41.71 -12.22
CA THR A 209 -10.54 -41.59 -13.20
C THR A 209 -10.13 -42.97 -13.64
N SER A 210 -10.20 -43.23 -14.94
CA SER A 210 -9.76 -44.48 -15.55
C SER A 210 -8.63 -44.21 -16.53
N VAL A 211 -7.53 -44.93 -16.37
CA VAL A 211 -6.33 -44.79 -17.20
C VAL A 211 -5.96 -46.14 -17.79
N VAL A 212 -5.73 -46.16 -19.09
CA VAL A 212 -5.23 -47.33 -19.82
C VAL A 212 -3.77 -47.04 -20.21
N PRO A 213 -2.83 -47.94 -19.93
CA PRO A 213 -1.42 -47.75 -20.30
C PRO A 213 -1.22 -47.60 -21.79
N ASN A 214 -0.31 -46.71 -22.17
CA ASN A 214 0.15 -46.56 -23.56
C ASN A 214 1.46 -47.27 -23.73
N ILE A 215 1.44 -48.45 -24.35
CA ILE A 215 2.63 -49.22 -24.63
C ILE A 215 3.38 -48.64 -25.83
N GLY A 216 4.63 -48.31 -25.68
CA GLY A 216 5.46 -47.74 -26.74
C GLY A 216 6.84 -47.36 -26.25
N SER A 217 7.82 -47.40 -27.15
CA SER A 217 9.17 -47.00 -26.85
C SER A 217 9.34 -45.50 -26.83
N ARG A 218 9.90 -44.97 -25.78
CA ARG A 218 10.20 -43.55 -25.58
C ARG A 218 11.70 -43.34 -25.50
N PRO A 219 12.20 -42.11 -25.62
CA PRO A 219 13.64 -41.84 -25.48
C PRO A 219 14.22 -42.45 -24.19
N TRP A 220 15.39 -43.01 -24.29
CA TRP A 220 16.05 -43.70 -23.17
C TRP A 220 16.46 -42.71 -22.09
N VAL A 221 15.97 -42.92 -20.88
CA VAL A 221 16.36 -42.17 -19.70
C VAL A 221 16.77 -43.16 -18.62
N ARG A 222 18.01 -43.08 -18.19
CA ARG A 222 18.61 -43.98 -17.19
C ARG A 222 18.36 -45.46 -17.48
N GLY A 223 18.44 -45.85 -18.75
CA GLY A 223 18.25 -47.22 -19.19
C GLY A 223 16.83 -47.69 -19.36
N GLN A 224 15.85 -46.81 -19.28
CA GLN A 224 14.43 -47.15 -19.41
C GLN A 224 13.75 -46.39 -20.56
N SER A 225 13.01 -47.14 -21.37
CA SER A 225 12.15 -46.58 -22.43
C SER A 225 10.66 -46.52 -22.03
N GLY A 226 10.29 -47.14 -20.93
CA GLY A 226 8.98 -47.00 -20.32
C GLY A 226 8.86 -45.70 -19.53
N ARG A 227 7.66 -45.40 -19.11
CA ARG A 227 7.37 -44.21 -18.29
C ARG A 227 6.34 -44.56 -17.24
N ILE A 228 6.26 -43.74 -16.21
CA ILE A 228 5.21 -43.76 -15.22
C ILE A 228 4.50 -42.38 -15.30
N SER A 229 3.17 -42.39 -15.39
CA SER A 229 2.38 -41.20 -15.25
C SER A 229 1.79 -41.17 -13.85
N PHE A 230 2.04 -40.09 -13.11
CA PHE A 230 1.52 -39.92 -11.77
C PHE A 230 0.29 -39.06 -11.77
N TYR A 231 -0.68 -39.49 -10.95
CA TYR A 231 -1.94 -38.82 -10.71
C TYR A 231 -2.12 -38.64 -9.21
N TRP A 232 -3.12 -37.86 -8.84
CA TRP A 232 -3.48 -37.70 -7.44
C TRP A 232 -4.99 -37.70 -7.27
N THR A 233 -5.42 -38.04 -6.06
CA THR A 233 -6.84 -38.00 -5.67
C THR A 233 -6.92 -37.42 -4.26
N ILE A 234 -7.78 -36.41 -4.11
CA ILE A 234 -8.08 -35.83 -2.80
C ILE A 234 -9.36 -36.46 -2.27
N VAL A 235 -9.27 -37.06 -1.10
CA VAL A 235 -10.36 -37.72 -0.42
C VAL A 235 -10.80 -36.85 0.75
N GLU A 236 -11.99 -36.27 0.62
CA GLU A 236 -12.59 -35.45 1.67
C GLU A 236 -12.98 -36.29 2.90
N PRO A 237 -13.07 -35.71 4.10
CA PRO A 237 -13.61 -36.43 5.26
C PRO A 237 -15.00 -37.01 4.98
N GLY A 238 -15.18 -38.27 5.32
CA GLY A 238 -16.43 -39.00 5.06
C GLY A 238 -16.55 -39.61 3.67
N ASP A 239 -15.58 -39.39 2.80
CA ASP A 239 -15.50 -39.99 1.46
C ASP A 239 -14.60 -41.23 1.49
N LEU A 240 -14.45 -41.88 0.35
CA LEU A 240 -13.61 -43.07 0.19
C LEU A 240 -12.86 -43.04 -1.12
N ILE A 241 -11.78 -43.82 -1.19
CA ILE A 241 -11.03 -44.05 -2.44
C ILE A 241 -11.06 -45.53 -2.77
N VAL A 242 -11.36 -45.85 -4.01
CA VAL A 242 -11.38 -47.23 -4.51
C VAL A 242 -10.33 -47.36 -5.62
N PHE A 243 -9.42 -48.31 -5.44
CA PHE A 243 -8.45 -48.72 -6.49
C PHE A 243 -8.97 -49.98 -7.13
N ASN A 244 -9.30 -49.90 -8.43
CA ASN A 244 -9.67 -51.04 -9.26
C ASN A 244 -8.68 -51.18 -10.40
N THR A 245 -7.97 -52.30 -10.45
CA THR A 245 -6.92 -52.50 -11.44
C THR A 245 -6.76 -53.94 -11.86
N ILE A 246 -6.36 -54.14 -13.11
CA ILE A 246 -5.96 -55.42 -13.66
C ILE A 246 -4.47 -55.43 -14.06
N GLY A 247 -3.75 -54.41 -13.70
CA GLY A 247 -2.31 -54.27 -13.98
C GLY A 247 -1.92 -52.80 -14.14
N ASN A 248 -0.62 -52.56 -14.11
CA ASN A 248 0.02 -51.29 -14.35
C ASN A 248 -0.12 -50.24 -13.22
N LEU A 249 -0.73 -50.59 -12.10
CA LEU A 249 -0.88 -49.64 -10.98
C LEU A 249 0.43 -49.50 -10.22
N ILE A 250 0.86 -48.28 -10.04
CA ILE A 250 1.86 -47.89 -9.05
C ILE A 250 1.06 -47.37 -7.83
N ALA A 251 0.93 -48.25 -6.84
CA ALA A 251 0.04 -48.01 -5.70
C ALA A 251 0.66 -47.05 -4.67
N PRO A 252 -0.12 -46.24 -3.99
CA PRO A 252 0.36 -45.44 -2.86
C PRO A 252 0.63 -46.35 -1.65
N ARG A 253 1.57 -45.97 -0.78
CA ARG A 253 1.78 -46.61 0.53
C ARG A 253 1.03 -45.93 1.64
N GLY A 254 0.36 -44.83 1.35
CA GLY A 254 -0.37 -44.05 2.30
C GLY A 254 -0.83 -42.75 1.67
N HIS A 255 -1.07 -41.77 2.51
CA HIS A 255 -1.54 -40.47 2.05
C HIS A 255 -0.79 -39.33 2.73
N TYR A 256 -0.86 -38.15 2.13
CA TYR A 256 -0.46 -36.90 2.76
C TYR A 256 -1.65 -36.23 3.42
N LYS A 257 -1.46 -35.78 4.64
CA LYS A 257 -2.46 -34.96 5.34
C LYS A 257 -2.47 -33.57 4.73
N LEU A 258 -3.62 -33.13 4.23
CA LEU A 258 -3.80 -31.78 3.73
C LEU A 258 -4.25 -30.84 4.85
N ASN A 259 -3.54 -29.74 5.00
CA ASN A 259 -3.84 -28.69 5.96
C ASN A 259 -4.43 -27.49 5.22
N SER A 260 -5.73 -27.21 5.43
CA SER A 260 -6.48 -26.20 4.67
C SER A 260 -6.11 -24.75 5.00
N GLN A 261 -5.31 -24.50 6.04
CA GLN A 261 -5.13 -23.15 6.58
C GLN A 261 -3.73 -22.56 6.36
N LYS A 262 -2.76 -23.35 5.88
CA LYS A 262 -1.40 -22.88 5.73
C LYS A 262 -1.14 -22.35 4.33
N LYS A 263 -0.57 -21.15 4.26
CA LYS A 263 -0.15 -20.53 3.01
C LYS A 263 1.37 -20.60 2.93
N SER A 264 1.86 -21.37 1.98
CA SER A 264 3.29 -21.53 1.75
C SER A 264 3.58 -21.29 0.28
N THR A 265 4.83 -21.00 -0.04
CA THR A 265 5.25 -20.70 -1.42
C THR A 265 6.48 -21.47 -1.80
N ILE A 266 6.76 -21.54 -3.10
CA ILE A 266 7.98 -22.09 -3.66
C ILE A 266 8.82 -20.94 -4.21
N LEU A 267 10.10 -20.95 -3.87
CA LEU A 267 11.08 -20.00 -4.38
C LEU A 267 12.04 -20.73 -5.31
N ASN A 268 12.14 -20.22 -6.54
CA ASN A 268 12.95 -20.84 -7.61
C ASN A 268 14.36 -20.24 -7.73
N THR A 269 14.64 -19.20 -6.96
CA THR A 269 15.95 -18.52 -6.98
C THR A 269 16.90 -19.15 -5.98
N ALA A 270 18.20 -19.21 -6.34
CA ALA A 270 19.24 -19.63 -5.42
C ALA A 270 19.35 -18.62 -4.27
N VAL A 271 18.84 -18.98 -3.11
CA VAL A 271 19.11 -18.25 -1.87
C VAL A 271 20.49 -18.69 -1.39
N PRO A 272 21.43 -17.76 -1.11
CA PRO A 272 22.74 -18.13 -0.61
C PRO A 272 22.63 -18.97 0.67
N ILE A 273 23.44 -20.00 0.79
CA ILE A 273 23.49 -20.84 1.98
C ILE A 273 23.82 -19.97 3.19
N GLY A 274 23.01 -20.03 4.23
CA GLY A 274 23.16 -19.20 5.43
C GLY A 274 22.38 -17.89 5.41
N SER A 275 21.72 -17.52 4.30
CA SER A 275 20.75 -16.41 4.32
C SER A 275 19.43 -16.87 4.87
N CYS A 276 18.82 -16.06 5.68
CA CYS A 276 17.46 -16.27 6.13
C CYS A 276 16.47 -15.57 5.17
N VAL A 277 15.24 -16.07 5.11
CA VAL A 277 14.16 -15.40 4.43
C VAL A 277 13.26 -14.77 5.47
N SER A 278 13.07 -13.46 5.38
CA SER A 278 12.21 -12.70 6.28
C SER A 278 10.73 -12.77 5.87
N LYS A 279 9.85 -12.22 6.70
CA LYS A 279 8.42 -12.11 6.38
C LYS A 279 8.15 -11.43 5.04
N CYS A 280 8.97 -10.46 4.68
CA CYS A 280 9.00 -9.89 3.35
C CYS A 280 10.40 -10.05 2.77
N HIS A 281 10.52 -10.87 1.75
CA HIS A 281 11.81 -11.14 1.11
C HIS A 281 11.70 -10.91 -0.39
N THR A 282 12.72 -10.29 -0.97
CA THR A 282 12.81 -10.04 -2.41
C THR A 282 14.08 -10.65 -2.98
N ASP A 283 14.21 -10.63 -4.30
CA ASP A 283 15.43 -11.02 -5.00
C ASP A 283 16.64 -10.14 -4.65
N ARG A 284 16.43 -8.99 -4.03
CA ARG A 284 17.47 -8.05 -3.59
C ARG A 284 17.78 -8.11 -2.10
N GLY A 285 16.95 -8.80 -1.32
CA GLY A 285 17.12 -8.92 0.12
C GLY A 285 15.82 -8.78 0.88
N SER A 286 15.92 -8.69 2.21
CA SER A 286 14.74 -8.55 3.06
C SER A 286 14.28 -7.09 3.15
N ILE A 287 12.97 -6.93 3.32
CA ILE A 287 12.35 -5.62 3.55
C ILE A 287 11.70 -5.65 4.93
N THR A 288 12.08 -4.67 5.77
CA THR A 288 11.39 -4.41 7.03
C THR A 288 10.87 -3.00 6.99
N THR A 289 9.56 -2.85 6.93
CA THR A 289 8.94 -1.53 6.81
C THR A 289 7.50 -1.55 7.30
N THR A 290 7.02 -0.39 7.73
CA THR A 290 5.60 -0.12 7.96
C THR A 290 4.95 0.63 6.78
N LYS A 291 5.73 0.97 5.76
CA LYS A 291 5.25 1.71 4.59
C LYS A 291 4.37 0.82 3.71
N PRO A 292 3.32 1.36 3.09
CA PRO A 292 2.38 0.58 2.29
C PRO A 292 2.90 0.17 0.92
N PHE A 293 3.94 0.84 0.41
CA PHE A 293 4.48 0.62 -0.93
C PHE A 293 5.99 0.40 -0.88
N GLN A 294 6.52 -0.24 -1.90
CA GLN A 294 7.96 -0.41 -2.11
C GLN A 294 8.29 -0.29 -3.61
N ASN A 295 9.48 0.17 -3.91
CA ASN A 295 10.00 0.23 -5.28
C ASN A 295 11.26 -0.61 -5.46
N ILE A 296 11.53 -1.52 -4.55
CA ILE A 296 12.78 -2.29 -4.50
C ILE A 296 12.74 -3.40 -5.53
N SER A 297 11.71 -4.23 -5.50
CA SER A 297 11.56 -5.35 -6.43
C SER A 297 10.11 -5.73 -6.64
N ARG A 298 9.78 -6.03 -7.89
CA ARG A 298 8.51 -6.64 -8.27
C ARG A 298 8.42 -8.12 -7.89
N ILE A 299 9.59 -8.76 -7.68
CA ILE A 299 9.70 -10.16 -7.25
C ILE A 299 9.86 -10.18 -5.74
N SER A 300 8.82 -10.59 -5.05
CA SER A 300 8.80 -10.62 -3.59
C SER A 300 7.97 -11.80 -3.10
N ILE A 301 8.30 -12.30 -1.92
CA ILE A 301 7.56 -13.35 -1.23
C ILE A 301 7.26 -12.93 0.19
N GLY A 302 6.15 -13.43 0.71
CA GLY A 302 5.70 -13.13 2.05
C GLY A 302 4.77 -11.91 2.09
N ASP A 303 4.65 -11.30 3.26
CA ASP A 303 3.81 -10.14 3.51
C ASP A 303 4.57 -8.86 3.14
N CYS A 304 4.53 -8.52 1.86
CA CYS A 304 5.27 -7.40 1.30
C CYS A 304 4.37 -6.22 0.95
N PRO A 305 4.91 -5.00 1.06
CA PRO A 305 4.26 -3.83 0.47
C PRO A 305 4.07 -3.99 -1.04
N LYS A 306 3.05 -3.36 -1.57
CA LYS A 306 2.78 -3.39 -3.01
C LYS A 306 3.90 -2.69 -3.78
N TYR A 307 4.33 -3.32 -4.87
CA TYR A 307 5.32 -2.72 -5.75
C TYR A 307 4.70 -1.58 -6.56
N VAL A 308 5.38 -0.44 -6.57
CA VAL A 308 5.04 0.73 -7.38
C VAL A 308 6.27 1.22 -8.12
N LYS A 309 6.07 1.86 -9.26
CA LYS A 309 7.15 2.37 -10.10
C LYS A 309 7.75 3.68 -9.58
N GLN A 310 7.01 4.41 -8.77
CA GLN A 310 7.45 5.70 -8.26
C GLN A 310 8.64 5.56 -7.31
N GLY A 311 9.61 6.45 -7.44
CA GLY A 311 10.72 6.53 -6.50
C GLY A 311 10.35 7.11 -5.15
N SER A 312 9.30 7.93 -5.10
CA SER A 312 8.83 8.60 -3.90
C SER A 312 7.36 8.95 -4.02
N LEU A 313 6.60 8.70 -2.98
CA LEU A 313 5.22 9.16 -2.80
C LEU A 313 5.13 9.78 -1.41
N LYS A 314 5.05 11.10 -1.35
CA LYS A 314 5.01 11.82 -0.08
C LYS A 314 3.58 12.19 0.27
N LEU A 315 3.13 11.70 1.41
CA LEU A 315 1.82 12.02 1.98
C LEU A 315 1.96 13.21 2.92
N ALA A 316 1.21 14.27 2.69
CA ALA A 316 1.19 15.41 3.57
C ALA A 316 0.62 15.03 4.95
N THR A 317 1.38 15.32 6.00
CA THR A 317 0.99 15.09 7.39
C THR A 317 0.85 16.40 8.15
N GLY A 318 0.93 17.50 7.47
CA GLY A 318 0.79 18.83 8.01
C GLY A 318 0.15 19.78 7.02
N MET A 319 -0.03 21.01 7.44
CA MET A 319 -0.64 22.06 6.62
C MET A 319 0.33 22.59 5.58
N ARG A 320 -0.19 23.38 4.66
CA ARG A 320 0.62 24.14 3.71
C ARG A 320 1.62 25.03 4.46
N ASN A 321 2.87 24.99 4.03
CA ASN A 321 3.91 25.81 4.61
C ASN A 321 3.99 27.14 3.86
N ILE A 322 3.66 28.21 4.57
CA ILE A 322 3.82 29.58 4.08
C ILE A 322 4.86 30.24 4.97
N PRO A 323 6.14 30.35 4.53
CA PRO A 323 7.18 30.92 5.36
C PRO A 323 6.89 32.35 5.78
N GLU A 324 7.25 32.71 7.00
CA GLU A 324 7.14 34.07 7.48
C GLU A 324 8.08 34.97 6.71
N LYS A 325 7.54 36.04 6.12
CA LYS A 325 8.36 37.01 5.40
C LYS A 325 9.23 37.82 6.35
N ALA A 326 10.53 37.81 6.14
CA ALA A 326 11.52 38.47 6.98
C ALA A 326 11.42 39.99 7.01
N THR A 327 10.55 40.61 6.25
CA THR A 327 10.41 42.05 6.10
C THR A 327 9.40 42.63 7.11
N ARG A 328 9.58 42.35 8.40
CA ARG A 328 8.96 43.19 9.38
C ARG A 328 9.88 44.40 9.58
N GLY A 329 9.51 45.53 8.99
CA GLY A 329 10.15 46.78 9.34
C GLY A 329 10.00 47.10 10.81
N LEU A 330 10.78 48.04 11.33
CA LEU A 330 10.80 48.49 12.72
C LEU A 330 9.42 48.88 13.30
N PHE A 331 8.39 48.97 12.48
CA PHE A 331 7.00 49.26 12.83
C PHE A 331 6.07 48.06 12.57
N GLY A 332 6.51 46.85 12.92
CA GLY A 332 5.87 45.61 12.57
C GLY A 332 4.41 45.52 12.87
N ALA A 333 3.57 45.71 11.85
CA ALA A 333 2.18 45.29 11.91
C ALA A 333 2.15 43.77 12.04
N ILE A 334 1.36 43.27 12.99
CA ILE A 334 1.11 41.84 13.14
C ILE A 334 0.28 41.41 11.93
N ALA A 335 0.71 40.37 11.23
CA ALA A 335 -0.03 39.79 10.11
C ALA A 335 -0.64 38.45 10.52
N GLY A 336 -1.83 38.16 9.99
CA GLY A 336 -2.53 36.91 10.20
C GLY A 336 -2.28 35.87 9.09
N PHE A 337 -3.08 34.81 9.09
CA PHE A 337 -2.92 33.64 8.23
C PHE A 337 -3.09 33.92 6.73
N ILE A 338 -3.72 35.02 6.36
CA ILE A 338 -3.95 35.38 4.95
C ILE A 338 -2.64 35.78 4.28
N GLU A 339 -1.72 36.38 5.02
CA GLU A 339 -0.42 36.84 4.47
C GLU A 339 0.66 35.75 4.57
N ASN A 340 0.83 35.13 5.72
CA ASN A 340 1.88 34.11 5.93
C ASN A 340 1.59 33.25 7.16
N GLY A 341 2.36 32.17 7.31
CA GLY A 341 2.40 31.39 8.56
C GLY A 341 3.33 32.01 9.58
N TRP A 342 3.34 31.46 10.78
CA TRP A 342 4.16 31.92 11.89
C TRP A 342 5.20 30.88 12.30
N GLN A 343 6.45 31.14 12.06
CA GLN A 343 7.54 30.25 12.46
C GLN A 343 7.74 30.21 13.97
N GLY A 344 7.31 31.26 14.67
CA GLY A 344 7.37 31.34 16.11
C GLY A 344 6.29 30.58 16.88
N LEU A 345 5.29 30.05 16.17
CA LEU A 345 4.22 29.25 16.77
C LEU A 345 4.69 27.81 16.86
N ILE A 346 5.18 27.41 18.03
CA ILE A 346 5.78 26.09 18.28
C ILE A 346 4.92 25.18 19.17
N ASP A 347 3.93 25.72 19.86
CA ASP A 347 3.11 24.99 20.84
C ASP A 347 1.90 24.28 20.21
N GLY A 348 1.61 24.56 18.96
CA GLY A 348 0.47 24.00 18.24
C GLY A 348 0.46 24.39 16.78
N TRP A 349 -0.57 23.94 16.06
CA TRP A 349 -0.73 24.22 14.64
C TRP A 349 -1.41 25.55 14.36
N TYR A 350 -2.37 25.91 15.19
CA TYR A 350 -3.13 27.14 15.08
C TYR A 350 -2.99 27.95 16.35
N GLY A 351 -3.05 29.25 16.23
CA GLY A 351 -2.89 30.08 17.41
C GLY A 351 -3.29 31.52 17.18
N PHE A 352 -3.09 32.26 18.25
CA PHE A 352 -3.39 33.68 18.35
C PHE A 352 -2.11 34.47 18.59
N ARG A 353 -2.04 35.63 17.95
CA ARG A 353 -1.00 36.63 18.23
C ARG A 353 -1.71 37.94 18.51
N HIS A 354 -1.38 38.59 19.60
CA HIS A 354 -2.01 39.83 19.99
C HIS A 354 -1.01 40.96 20.19
N GLN A 355 -1.48 42.16 20.06
CA GLN A 355 -0.77 43.38 20.40
C GLN A 355 -1.73 44.32 21.14
N ASN A 356 -1.38 44.70 22.37
CA ASN A 356 -2.12 45.63 23.22
C ASN A 356 -1.16 46.54 23.96
N ALA A 357 -1.69 47.35 24.87
CA ALA A 357 -0.88 48.27 25.67
C ALA A 357 0.14 47.58 26.60
N GLU A 358 -0.07 46.30 26.93
CA GLU A 358 0.85 45.51 27.74
C GLU A 358 1.95 44.86 26.94
N GLY A 359 1.87 44.87 25.62
CA GLY A 359 2.86 44.28 24.71
C GLY A 359 2.26 43.31 23.68
N THR A 360 3.13 42.45 23.14
CA THR A 360 2.75 41.43 22.19
C THR A 360 2.91 40.03 22.80
N GLY A 361 2.06 39.11 22.36
CA GLY A 361 2.14 37.72 22.81
C GLY A 361 1.59 36.76 21.77
N THR A 362 2.01 35.50 21.88
CA THR A 362 1.59 34.41 21.01
C THR A 362 1.15 33.23 21.86
N ALA A 363 0.03 32.62 21.52
CA ALA A 363 -0.45 31.42 22.19
C ALA A 363 -1.10 30.47 21.19
N ALA A 364 -0.92 29.16 21.39
CA ALA A 364 -1.55 28.15 20.56
C ALA A 364 -2.99 27.88 20.97
N ASP A 365 -3.84 27.53 20.00
CA ASP A 365 -5.18 27.02 20.23
C ASP A 365 -5.17 25.50 20.17
N LEU A 366 -5.36 24.86 21.32
CA LEU A 366 -5.24 23.40 21.43
C LEU A 366 -6.42 22.65 20.80
N LYS A 367 -7.61 23.24 20.82
CA LYS A 367 -8.82 22.57 20.29
C LYS A 367 -8.77 22.39 18.77
N SER A 368 -8.46 23.42 18.02
CA SER A 368 -8.34 23.37 16.57
C SER A 368 -7.14 22.54 16.12
N THR A 369 -6.03 22.64 16.86
CA THR A 369 -4.83 21.82 16.62
C THR A 369 -5.14 20.34 16.78
N GLN A 370 -5.82 19.95 17.84
CA GLN A 370 -6.18 18.55 18.08
C GLN A 370 -7.15 18.03 17.02
N ALA A 371 -8.12 18.82 16.61
CA ALA A 371 -9.07 18.45 15.56
C ALA A 371 -8.36 18.15 14.23
N ALA A 372 -7.40 18.98 13.84
CA ALA A 372 -6.62 18.76 12.63
C ALA A 372 -5.73 17.52 12.73
N ILE A 373 -5.06 17.33 13.87
CA ILE A 373 -4.19 16.15 14.09
C ILE A 373 -4.98 14.85 14.06
N ASP A 374 -6.16 14.81 14.67
CA ASP A 374 -7.01 13.63 14.70
C ASP A 374 -7.45 13.20 13.29
N GLN A 375 -7.80 14.15 12.46
CA GLN A 375 -8.18 13.87 11.07
C GLN A 375 -7.02 13.29 10.26
N ILE A 376 -5.81 13.80 10.45
CA ILE A 376 -4.61 13.31 9.75
C ILE A 376 -4.20 11.94 10.27
N ASN A 377 -4.24 11.70 11.57
CA ASN A 377 -3.93 10.40 12.15
C ASN A 377 -4.87 9.30 11.63
N GLY A 378 -6.16 9.60 11.48
CA GLY A 378 -7.13 8.69 10.90
C GLY A 378 -6.77 8.28 9.46
N LYS A 379 -6.27 9.21 8.66
CA LYS A 379 -5.79 8.91 7.29
C LYS A 379 -4.59 7.99 7.27
N LEU A 380 -3.58 8.29 8.07
CA LEU A 380 -2.37 7.47 8.16
C LEU A 380 -2.69 6.03 8.55
N ASN A 381 -3.53 5.85 9.56
CA ASN A 381 -3.92 4.53 10.01
C ASN A 381 -4.63 3.72 8.91
N ARG A 382 -5.52 4.34 8.14
CA ARG A 382 -6.21 3.68 7.02
C ARG A 382 -5.26 3.30 5.88
N LEU A 383 -4.30 4.16 5.56
CA LEU A 383 -3.35 3.91 4.48
C LEU A 383 -2.28 2.88 4.84
N ILE A 384 -1.92 2.79 6.12
CA ILE A 384 -0.91 1.85 6.62
C ILE A 384 -1.54 0.49 6.94
N GLU A 385 -2.86 0.41 7.08
CA GLU A 385 -3.57 -0.83 7.38
C GLU A 385 -3.28 -1.89 6.33
N LYS A 386 -2.64 -2.98 6.78
CA LYS A 386 -2.27 -4.09 5.91
C LYS A 386 -3.48 -4.95 5.60
N THR A 387 -3.78 -5.12 4.33
CA THR A 387 -4.72 -6.15 3.88
C THR A 387 -4.03 -7.50 3.95
N ASN A 388 -4.74 -8.53 4.45
CA ASN A 388 -4.27 -9.91 4.42
C ASN A 388 -4.20 -10.40 2.98
N GLU A 389 -3.12 -10.09 2.29
CA GLU A 389 -2.88 -10.64 0.96
C GLU A 389 -2.31 -12.05 1.06
N LYS A 390 -2.80 -12.89 0.18
CA LYS A 390 -2.35 -14.28 0.08
C LYS A 390 -0.92 -14.32 -0.44
N TYR A 391 -0.10 -15.19 0.14
CA TYR A 391 1.28 -15.46 -0.29
C TYR A 391 1.36 -16.09 -1.69
N HIS A 392 0.26 -16.22 -2.40
CA HIS A 392 0.23 -16.77 -3.74
C HIS A 392 0.90 -15.81 -4.71
N GLN A 393 1.97 -16.29 -5.32
CA GLN A 393 2.69 -15.54 -6.35
C GLN A 393 2.66 -16.31 -7.65
N ILE A 394 2.36 -15.62 -8.72
CA ILE A 394 2.54 -16.16 -10.06
C ILE A 394 3.99 -15.95 -10.51
N GLU A 395 4.42 -16.72 -11.48
CA GLU A 395 5.75 -16.60 -12.03
C GLU A 395 5.87 -15.30 -12.81
N LYS A 396 6.94 -14.55 -12.53
CA LYS A 396 7.21 -13.24 -13.13
C LYS A 396 8.43 -13.24 -14.04
N GLU A 397 9.28 -14.28 -13.90
CA GLU A 397 10.45 -14.50 -14.74
C GLU A 397 10.39 -15.92 -15.29
N PHE A 398 10.76 -16.06 -16.56
CA PHE A 398 10.67 -17.32 -17.28
C PHE A 398 12.04 -17.61 -17.90
N GLU A 399 12.55 -18.84 -17.67
CA GLU A 399 13.82 -19.30 -18.25
C GLU A 399 13.67 -19.67 -19.73
N GLN A 400 12.47 -20.07 -20.15
CA GLN A 400 12.17 -20.45 -21.51
C GLN A 400 11.05 -19.59 -22.10
N VAL A 401 11.09 -19.37 -23.39
CA VAL A 401 10.01 -18.66 -24.09
C VAL A 401 8.86 -19.64 -24.32
N GLU A 402 7.77 -19.49 -23.56
CA GLU A 402 6.59 -20.36 -23.62
C GLU A 402 5.49 -19.83 -24.55
N GLY A 403 5.68 -18.67 -25.20
CA GLY A 403 4.76 -18.10 -26.15
C GLY A 403 3.60 -17.35 -25.50
N ARG A 404 2.36 -17.66 -25.93
CA ARG A 404 1.16 -16.88 -25.56
C ARG A 404 0.89 -16.83 -24.05
N ILE A 405 1.06 -17.94 -23.34
CA ILE A 405 0.75 -18.02 -21.91
C ILE A 405 1.71 -17.12 -21.11
N GLN A 406 2.98 -17.21 -21.42
CA GLN A 406 4.01 -16.36 -20.81
C GLN A 406 3.77 -14.88 -21.11
N ASP A 407 3.48 -14.55 -22.36
CA ASP A 407 3.18 -13.16 -22.76
C ASP A 407 1.94 -12.62 -22.04
N LEU A 408 0.91 -13.46 -21.89
CA LEU A 408 -0.30 -13.08 -21.17
C LEU A 408 -0.05 -12.87 -19.68
N GLU A 409 0.69 -13.77 -19.04
CA GLU A 409 1.03 -13.63 -17.62
C GLU A 409 1.86 -12.37 -17.37
N LYS A 410 2.85 -12.11 -18.22
CA LYS A 410 3.66 -10.90 -18.15
C LYS A 410 2.83 -9.65 -18.36
N TYR A 411 1.92 -9.66 -19.34
CA TYR A 411 1.03 -8.54 -19.59
C TYR A 411 0.12 -8.26 -18.39
N VAL A 412 -0.45 -9.29 -17.78
CA VAL A 412 -1.32 -9.16 -16.60
C VAL A 412 -0.54 -8.57 -15.42
N GLU A 413 0.68 -9.06 -15.17
CA GLU A 413 1.50 -8.53 -14.08
C GLU A 413 1.95 -7.09 -14.33
N ASP A 414 2.37 -6.76 -15.54
CA ASP A 414 2.76 -5.39 -15.88
C ASP A 414 1.58 -4.43 -15.77
N THR A 415 0.39 -4.86 -16.21
CA THR A 415 -0.84 -4.08 -16.09
C THR A 415 -1.23 -3.88 -14.64
N LYS A 416 -1.12 -4.90 -13.80
CA LYS A 416 -1.36 -4.82 -12.37
C LYS A 416 -0.45 -3.79 -11.70
N ILE A 417 0.84 -3.83 -12.03
CA ILE A 417 1.82 -2.87 -11.50
C ILE A 417 1.49 -1.45 -11.94
N ASP A 418 1.15 -1.25 -13.22
CA ASP A 418 0.79 0.06 -13.75
C ASP A 418 -0.48 0.63 -13.09
N LEU A 419 -1.49 -0.20 -12.88
CA LEU A 419 -2.73 0.18 -12.21
C LEU A 419 -2.48 0.57 -10.75
N TRP A 420 -1.72 -0.22 -10.01
CA TRP A 420 -1.41 0.10 -8.62
C TRP A 420 -0.52 1.32 -8.49
N SER A 421 0.42 1.51 -9.41
CA SER A 421 1.26 2.71 -9.44
C SER A 421 0.44 3.97 -9.70
N TYR A 422 -0.46 3.91 -10.65
CA TYR A 422 -1.37 5.02 -10.94
C TYR A 422 -2.33 5.29 -9.78
N ASN A 423 -2.92 4.24 -9.20
CA ASN A 423 -3.81 4.36 -8.06
C ASN A 423 -3.12 4.95 -6.83
N ALA A 424 -1.89 4.52 -6.56
CA ALA A 424 -1.12 5.06 -5.45
C ALA A 424 -0.84 6.55 -5.62
N GLU A 425 -0.44 6.96 -6.81
CA GLU A 425 -0.18 8.37 -7.10
C GLU A 425 -1.44 9.22 -7.00
N LEU A 426 -2.53 8.75 -7.58
CA LEU A 426 -3.83 9.43 -7.51
C LEU A 426 -4.34 9.52 -6.07
N LEU A 427 -4.25 8.43 -5.31
CA LEU A 427 -4.69 8.40 -3.92
C LEU A 427 -3.88 9.38 -3.06
N VAL A 428 -2.57 9.42 -3.23
CA VAL A 428 -1.71 10.34 -2.49
C VAL A 428 -2.02 11.79 -2.86
N ALA A 429 -2.23 12.09 -4.14
CA ALA A 429 -2.62 13.42 -4.60
C ALA A 429 -3.97 13.84 -4.01
N LEU A 430 -4.97 12.96 -4.03
CA LEU A 430 -6.29 13.21 -3.42
C LEU A 430 -6.18 13.46 -1.92
N GLU A 431 -5.46 12.61 -1.21
CA GLU A 431 -5.31 12.73 0.24
C GLU A 431 -4.51 13.99 0.62
N ASN A 432 -3.52 14.36 -0.16
CA ASN A 432 -2.77 15.60 0.05
C ASN A 432 -3.67 16.82 -0.15
N GLN A 433 -4.47 16.83 -1.20
CA GLN A 433 -5.44 17.91 -1.44
C GLN A 433 -6.43 18.02 -0.28
N HIS A 434 -6.95 16.88 0.17
CA HIS A 434 -7.88 16.85 1.29
C HIS A 434 -7.22 17.31 2.61
N THR A 435 -5.98 16.93 2.87
CA THR A 435 -5.25 17.38 4.07
C THR A 435 -5.07 18.89 4.07
N ILE A 436 -4.70 19.46 2.94
CA ILE A 436 -4.56 20.92 2.80
C ILE A 436 -5.92 21.62 3.00
N ASP A 437 -6.97 21.10 2.36
CA ASP A 437 -8.31 21.69 2.49
C ASP A 437 -8.85 21.62 3.92
N VAL A 438 -8.62 20.49 4.61
CA VAL A 438 -9.01 20.33 6.01
C VAL A 438 -8.26 21.29 6.92
N THR A 439 -6.97 21.43 6.75
CA THR A 439 -6.16 22.34 7.56
C THR A 439 -6.55 23.80 7.33
N ASP A 440 -6.82 24.18 6.08
CA ASP A 440 -7.32 25.53 5.75
C ASP A 440 -8.73 25.74 6.33
N SER A 441 -9.57 24.73 6.29
CA SER A 441 -10.91 24.77 6.88
C SER A 441 -10.89 24.97 8.40
N GLU A 442 -9.99 24.27 9.10
CA GLU A 442 -9.83 24.44 10.55
C GLU A 442 -9.34 25.86 10.91
N MET A 443 -8.45 26.43 10.10
CA MET A 443 -8.02 27.81 10.26
C MET A 443 -9.21 28.78 10.10
N ASN A 444 -10.02 28.59 9.08
CA ASN A 444 -11.21 29.41 8.84
C ASN A 444 -12.25 29.25 9.95
N LYS A 445 -12.45 28.06 10.48
CA LYS A 445 -13.34 27.81 11.62
C LYS A 445 -12.90 28.57 12.86
N LEU A 446 -11.60 28.58 13.13
CA LEU A 446 -11.06 29.34 14.25
C LEU A 446 -11.29 30.84 14.05
N PHE A 447 -11.02 31.34 12.85
CA PHE A 447 -11.24 32.75 12.51
C PHE A 447 -12.72 33.16 12.65
N GLU A 448 -13.65 32.35 12.16
CA GLU A 448 -15.07 32.61 12.29
C GLU A 448 -15.58 32.49 13.73
N ARG A 449 -14.97 31.60 14.53
CA ARG A 449 -15.26 31.50 15.97
C ARG A 449 -14.94 32.81 16.68
N VAL A 450 -13.80 33.40 16.39
CA VAL A 450 -13.38 34.67 16.97
C VAL A 450 -14.26 35.80 16.47
N ARG A 451 -14.61 35.83 15.19
CA ARG A 451 -15.53 36.81 14.63
C ARG A 451 -16.89 36.80 15.34
N ARG A 452 -17.44 35.60 15.57
CA ARG A 452 -18.71 35.44 16.28
C ARG A 452 -18.67 35.89 17.74
N GLN A 453 -17.54 35.76 18.39
CA GLN A 453 -17.36 36.23 19.77
C GLN A 453 -17.29 37.77 19.81
N LEU A 454 -16.49 38.35 18.95
CA LEU A 454 -16.24 39.81 18.96
C LEU A 454 -17.40 40.62 18.43
N ARG A 455 -18.20 40.06 17.52
CA ARG A 455 -19.33 40.74 16.87
C ARG A 455 -18.95 42.13 16.37
N GLU A 456 -19.68 43.17 16.84
CA GLU A 456 -19.48 44.57 16.46
C GLU A 456 -18.33 45.26 17.19
N ASN A 457 -17.73 44.60 18.21
CA ASN A 457 -16.66 45.18 19.01
C ASN A 457 -15.31 45.19 18.30
N ALA A 458 -15.21 44.52 17.20
CA ALA A 458 -13.97 44.43 16.41
C ALA A 458 -14.29 44.46 14.90
N GLU A 459 -13.31 44.89 14.13
CA GLU A 459 -13.40 44.91 12.67
C GLU A 459 -12.30 44.00 12.08
N ASP A 460 -12.69 43.23 11.07
CA ASP A 460 -11.76 42.43 10.28
C ASP A 460 -10.87 43.33 9.42
N LYS A 461 -9.54 43.23 9.62
CA LYS A 461 -8.58 44.02 8.85
C LYS A 461 -8.27 43.47 7.47
N GLY A 462 -8.82 42.32 7.10
CA GLY A 462 -8.60 41.67 5.80
C GLY A 462 -7.34 40.83 5.69
N ASN A 463 -6.51 40.78 6.70
CA ASN A 463 -5.24 40.01 6.72
C ASN A 463 -5.24 38.87 7.78
N GLY A 464 -6.40 38.50 8.27
CA GLY A 464 -6.54 37.50 9.32
C GLY A 464 -6.44 38.06 10.74
N CYS A 465 -6.53 39.39 10.87
CA CYS A 465 -6.49 40.08 12.15
C CYS A 465 -7.80 40.85 12.42
N PHE A 466 -8.09 41.04 13.70
CA PHE A 466 -9.19 41.89 14.15
C PHE A 466 -8.66 43.07 14.93
N GLU A 467 -9.10 44.25 14.55
CA GLU A 467 -8.89 45.46 15.34
C GLU A 467 -10.00 45.59 16.36
N ILE A 468 -9.66 45.60 17.66
CA ILE A 468 -10.60 45.67 18.75
C ILE A 468 -10.79 47.13 19.17
N PHE A 469 -12.02 47.59 19.18
CA PHE A 469 -12.38 49.01 19.42
C PHE A 469 -12.57 49.36 20.91
N HIS A 470 -12.12 48.50 21.80
CA HIS A 470 -12.14 48.77 23.24
C HIS A 470 -10.78 48.41 23.85
N GLN A 471 -10.55 48.86 25.08
CA GLN A 471 -9.37 48.47 25.85
C GLN A 471 -9.43 46.95 26.15
N CYS A 472 -8.44 46.23 25.71
CA CYS A 472 -8.37 44.79 25.94
C CYS A 472 -6.99 44.45 26.53
N ASP A 473 -6.96 44.22 27.83
CA ASP A 473 -5.76 43.77 28.53
C ASP A 473 -5.52 42.27 28.25
N ASN A 474 -4.48 41.72 28.87
CA ASN A 474 -4.14 40.28 28.68
C ASN A 474 -5.27 39.37 29.17
N ASN A 475 -6.03 39.73 30.18
CA ASN A 475 -7.18 38.96 30.64
C ASN A 475 -8.31 38.94 29.64
N CYS A 476 -8.57 40.08 29.00
CA CYS A 476 -9.54 40.19 27.91
C CYS A 476 -9.12 39.34 26.69
N ILE A 477 -7.88 39.41 26.32
CA ILE A 477 -7.30 38.57 25.22
C ILE A 477 -7.42 37.08 25.56
N GLU A 478 -7.13 36.68 26.79
CA GLU A 478 -7.29 35.31 27.23
C GLU A 478 -8.75 34.85 27.20
N SER A 479 -9.69 35.70 27.54
CA SER A 479 -11.11 35.38 27.43
C SER A 479 -11.56 35.15 25.98
N ILE A 480 -11.01 35.87 25.03
CA ILE A 480 -11.23 35.62 23.61
C ILE A 480 -10.68 34.25 23.19
N ARG A 481 -9.47 33.91 23.64
CA ARG A 481 -8.86 32.61 23.34
C ARG A 481 -9.64 31.45 23.93
N ASN A 482 -10.15 31.62 25.16
CA ASN A 482 -10.88 30.57 25.88
C ASN A 482 -12.36 30.46 25.49
N GLY A 483 -12.87 31.37 24.70
CA GLY A 483 -14.30 31.40 24.33
C GLY A 483 -15.20 31.95 25.41
N THR A 484 -14.67 32.59 26.44
CA THR A 484 -15.43 33.16 27.56
C THR A 484 -15.64 34.67 27.44
N TYR A 485 -15.30 35.24 26.29
CA TYR A 485 -15.45 36.66 26.02
C TYR A 485 -16.92 37.08 26.05
N ASP A 486 -17.24 38.13 26.85
CA ASP A 486 -18.56 38.72 26.90
C ASP A 486 -18.55 40.05 26.16
N HIS A 487 -19.20 40.09 25.00
CA HIS A 487 -19.24 41.27 24.14
C HIS A 487 -20.09 42.41 24.74
N ASP A 488 -21.05 42.10 25.61
CA ASP A 488 -21.97 43.09 26.16
C ASP A 488 -21.27 44.08 27.12
N ILE A 489 -20.25 43.63 27.84
CA ILE A 489 -19.49 44.48 28.77
C ILE A 489 -18.77 45.61 28.02
N TYR A 490 -18.32 45.37 26.81
CA TYR A 490 -17.49 46.30 26.04
C TYR A 490 -18.25 47.00 24.92
N ARG A 491 -19.51 46.70 24.75
CA ARG A 491 -20.30 47.13 23.59
C ARG A 491 -20.35 48.66 23.44
N ASP A 492 -20.65 49.36 24.52
CA ASP A 492 -20.81 50.84 24.47
C ASP A 492 -19.47 51.52 24.17
N GLU A 493 -18.39 51.09 24.79
CA GLU A 493 -17.05 51.59 24.55
C GLU A 493 -16.61 51.33 23.10
N ALA A 494 -16.86 50.14 22.59
CA ALA A 494 -16.51 49.75 21.23
C ALA A 494 -17.29 50.55 20.18
N ILE A 495 -18.57 50.75 20.38
CA ILE A 495 -19.42 51.53 19.46
C ILE A 495 -18.96 53.00 19.41
N ASN A 496 -18.72 53.59 20.56
CA ASN A 496 -18.25 54.98 20.62
C ASN A 496 -16.88 55.14 19.94
N ASN A 497 -15.94 54.27 20.20
CA ASN A 497 -14.61 54.29 19.58
C ASN A 497 -14.70 54.07 18.07
N ARG A 498 -15.53 53.13 17.64
CA ARG A 498 -15.75 52.83 16.21
C ARG A 498 -16.32 54.04 15.45
N PHE A 499 -17.31 54.71 16.01
CA PHE A 499 -17.90 55.90 15.38
C PHE A 499 -16.93 57.07 15.32
N GLN A 500 -16.11 57.26 16.34
CA GLN A 500 -15.08 58.31 16.33
C GLN A 500 -14.04 58.07 15.21
N ILE A 501 -13.58 56.84 15.05
CA ILE A 501 -12.61 56.50 13.99
C ILE A 501 -13.24 56.66 12.61
N GLN A 502 -14.45 56.16 12.39
CA GLN A 502 -15.18 56.32 11.12
C GLN A 502 -15.47 57.78 10.81
N GLY A 503 -15.85 58.55 11.81
CA GLY A 503 -16.08 59.97 11.67
C GLY A 503 -14.82 60.75 11.26
N VAL A 504 -13.67 60.43 11.85
CA VAL A 504 -12.39 61.01 11.47
C VAL A 504 -12.01 60.65 10.03
N LYS A 505 -12.17 59.37 9.64
CA LYS A 505 -11.90 58.95 8.25
C LYS A 505 -12.81 59.63 7.24
N LEU A 506 -14.09 59.75 7.53
CA LEU A 506 -15.04 60.48 6.67
C LEU A 506 -14.68 61.95 6.56
N THR A 507 -14.35 62.59 7.66
CA THR A 507 -13.95 64.00 7.68
C THR A 507 -12.68 64.24 6.86
N GLN A 508 -11.69 63.35 6.93
CA GLN A 508 -10.47 63.42 6.11
C GLN A 508 -10.74 63.19 4.63
N GLY A 509 -11.63 62.24 4.29
CA GLY A 509 -12.02 62.00 2.90
C GLY A 509 -12.78 63.15 2.26
N TYR A 510 -13.70 63.75 2.98
CA TYR A 510 -14.45 64.93 2.50
C TYR A 510 -13.63 66.21 2.50
N LYS A 511 -12.61 66.33 3.32
CA LYS A 511 -11.78 67.54 3.44
C LYS A 511 -11.13 67.93 2.11
N ASP A 512 -10.57 67.01 1.36
CA ASP A 512 -9.98 67.27 0.06
C ASP A 512 -11.05 67.70 -0.98
N ILE A 513 -12.21 67.03 -0.97
CA ILE A 513 -13.32 67.37 -1.87
C ILE A 513 -13.82 68.77 -1.56
N ILE A 514 -14.02 69.10 -0.29
CA ILE A 514 -14.46 70.43 0.15
C ILE A 514 -13.45 71.53 -0.25
N LEU A 515 -12.15 71.28 -0.08
CA LEU A 515 -11.11 72.20 -0.49
C LEU A 515 -11.11 72.45 -2.00
N TRP A 516 -11.26 71.42 -2.80
CA TRP A 516 -11.33 71.54 -4.27
C TRP A 516 -12.58 72.31 -4.71
N ILE A 517 -13.75 72.04 -4.14
CA ILE A 517 -15.00 72.77 -4.42
C ILE A 517 -14.83 74.22 -4.03
N SER A 518 -14.31 74.50 -2.85
CA SER A 518 -14.10 75.89 -2.35
C SER A 518 -13.12 76.63 -3.25
N PHE A 519 -12.04 76.01 -3.68
CA PHE A 519 -11.06 76.58 -4.60
C PHE A 519 -11.74 76.92 -5.97
N SER A 520 -12.52 76.02 -6.50
CA SER A 520 -13.19 76.19 -7.78
C SER A 520 -14.22 77.36 -7.74
N ILE A 521 -14.99 77.46 -6.67
CA ILE A 521 -15.93 78.53 -6.45
C ILE A 521 -15.22 79.89 -6.31
N SER A 522 -14.09 79.90 -5.55
CA SER A 522 -13.32 81.12 -5.37
C SER A 522 -12.69 81.59 -6.69
N CYS A 523 -12.15 80.70 -7.51
CA CYS A 523 -11.64 81.05 -8.83
C CYS A 523 -12.74 81.58 -9.75
N PHE A 524 -13.92 80.97 -9.76
CA PHE A 524 -15.01 81.40 -10.56
C PHE A 524 -15.46 82.80 -10.16
N LEU A 525 -15.61 83.09 -8.86
CA LEU A 525 -15.96 84.41 -8.35
C LEU A 525 -14.93 85.47 -8.70
N LEU A 526 -13.65 85.17 -8.57
CA LEU A 526 -12.57 86.05 -8.96
C LEU A 526 -12.62 86.42 -10.46
N VAL A 527 -12.81 85.40 -11.31
CA VAL A 527 -12.96 85.61 -12.75
C VAL A 527 -14.20 86.47 -13.05
N ALA A 528 -15.33 86.20 -12.40
CA ALA A 528 -16.53 86.99 -12.57
C ALA A 528 -16.36 88.43 -12.12
N LEU A 529 -15.67 88.69 -11.00
CA LEU A 529 -15.34 90.03 -10.53
C LEU A 529 -14.38 90.74 -11.48
N LEU A 530 -13.38 90.07 -12.00
CA LEU A 530 -12.49 90.66 -12.98
C LEU A 530 -13.19 91.03 -14.27
N LEU A 531 -14.07 90.15 -14.75
CA LEU A 531 -14.88 90.44 -15.93
C LEU A 531 -15.86 91.64 -15.68
N ALA A 532 -16.50 91.68 -14.52
CA ALA A 532 -17.33 92.75 -14.13
C ALA A 532 -16.56 94.06 -14.03
N PHE A 533 -15.39 94.06 -13.46
CA PHE A 533 -14.50 95.23 -13.39
C PHE A 533 -14.04 95.71 -14.77
N ILE A 534 -13.67 94.77 -15.65
CA ILE A 534 -13.30 95.08 -17.03
C ILE A 534 -14.51 95.75 -17.76
N LEU A 535 -15.68 95.14 -17.66
CA LEU A 535 -16.88 95.72 -18.27
C LEU A 535 -17.24 97.10 -17.70
N TRP A 536 -17.07 97.25 -16.40
CA TRP A 536 -17.31 98.57 -15.76
C TRP A 536 -16.27 99.58 -16.25
N ALA A 537 -14.99 99.21 -16.34
CA ALA A 537 -13.98 100.11 -16.85
C ALA A 537 -14.18 100.44 -18.32
N CYS A 538 -14.70 99.54 -19.13
CA CYS A 538 -15.07 99.81 -20.52
C CYS A 538 -16.28 100.67 -20.66
N GLN A 539 -17.29 100.57 -19.78
CA GLN A 539 -18.45 101.38 -19.82
C GLN A 539 -18.25 102.85 -19.36
N ASN A 540 -17.31 103.12 -18.50
CA ASN A 540 -16.97 104.45 -18.01
C ASN A 540 -15.99 105.27 -18.87
N GLY A 541 -15.54 104.74 -20.01
CA GLY A 541 -14.85 105.47 -21.02
C GLY A 541 -13.41 105.96 -20.73
N ASN A 542 -12.85 105.62 -19.56
CA ASN A 542 -11.52 105.99 -19.15
C ASN A 542 -10.39 105.11 -19.73
N ILE A 543 -10.76 103.99 -20.25
CA ILE A 543 -9.87 103.07 -20.94
C ILE A 543 -10.59 102.61 -22.21
N ARG A 544 -10.08 102.97 -23.36
CA ARG A 544 -10.61 102.41 -24.61
C ARG A 544 -10.10 100.96 -24.72
N CYS A 545 -11.02 100.06 -24.41
CA CYS A 545 -10.77 98.64 -24.52
C CYS A 545 -11.00 98.20 -25.97
N GLN A 546 -10.00 97.78 -26.65
CA GLN A 546 -10.07 97.23 -28.02
C GLN A 546 -10.87 95.88 -28.03
N ILE A 547 -11.14 95.33 -26.88
CA ILE A 547 -11.91 94.07 -26.70
C ILE A 547 -13.44 94.34 -26.75
N CYS A 548 -13.91 95.58 -26.64
CA CYS A 548 -15.34 95.91 -26.65
C CYS A 548 -15.90 96.26 -28.04
N ILE A 549 -15.27 95.88 -29.10
CA ILE A 549 -15.72 95.99 -30.49
C ILE A 549 -16.37 94.72 -30.98
#